data_c2a1dbbe94f744662d3f8fdca8d2b7eb
#
_entry.id   c2a1dbbe94f744662d3f8fdca8d2b7eb
#
_cell.length_a   1.000
_cell.length_b   1.000
_cell.length_c   1.000
_cell.angle_alpha   90.00
_cell.angle_beta   90.00
_cell.angle_gamma   90.00
#
_symmetry.space_group_name_H-M   'P 1'
#
loop_
_entity.id
_entity.type
_entity.pdbx_description
1 polymer ?
#
loop_
_entity_poly.entity_id
_entity_poly.type
_entity_poly.pdbx_seq_one_letter_code
_entity_poly.pdbx_strand_id
1 'polypeptide(L)'
;SIIREAQRLIRHPDFRGVISDLGGPTANMYAMGCGRNAASPCKVGQCLFPGVCASLETGHKAQIELLRAIRSLPGVKKAFVASGVRHDLVMADAKYGECYLEELVKHHISGQMKIAPEHTSVRVLDLMGKPGNECLIAFKDLFYRLTRKHGKKQFLTYYLMAAHPGCTLDDMQELKRFATSELRTNPEQVQIFTPLPSTRSAAMYHAGKDPCGKHHIFVEKDRLHRQRQKDVLTARAAIGKPRRPKP
;
A
#
# COMPACT_ATOMS: atom_id res chain seq x y z
N SER A 1 9.79 -22.65 -2.45
CA SER A 1 10.71 -22.05 -3.46
C SER A 1 11.50 -20.89 -2.89
N ILE A 2 10.87 -19.92 -2.20
CA ILE A 2 11.51 -18.68 -1.67
C ILE A 2 12.65 -18.98 -0.69
N ILE A 3 12.49 -19.93 0.23
CA ILE A 3 13.57 -20.32 1.16
C ILE A 3 14.79 -20.88 0.39
N ARG A 4 14.56 -21.71 -0.66
CA ARG A 4 15.66 -22.20 -1.50
C ARG A 4 16.36 -21.09 -2.28
N GLU A 5 15.63 -20.06 -2.70
CA GLU A 5 16.22 -18.88 -3.34
C GLU A 5 17.09 -18.10 -2.34
N ALA A 6 16.59 -17.84 -1.13
CA ALA A 6 17.37 -17.21 -0.07
C ALA A 6 18.66 -18.01 0.24
N GLN A 7 18.59 -19.34 0.30
CA GLN A 7 19.76 -20.21 0.48
C GLN A 7 20.76 -20.13 -0.68
N ARG A 8 20.29 -19.91 -1.93
CA ARG A 8 21.20 -19.67 -3.06
C ARG A 8 21.87 -18.31 -2.96
N LEU A 9 21.12 -17.26 -2.59
CA LEU A 9 21.69 -15.92 -2.36
C LEU A 9 22.77 -15.93 -1.28
N ILE A 10 22.56 -16.67 -0.17
CA ILE A 10 23.54 -16.80 0.91
C ILE A 10 24.87 -17.39 0.44
N ARG A 11 24.84 -18.30 -0.56
CA ARG A 11 26.04 -18.93 -1.12
C ARG A 11 26.78 -18.05 -2.12
N HIS A 12 26.21 -16.92 -2.53
CA HIS A 12 26.87 -16.02 -3.46
C HIS A 12 28.08 -15.35 -2.79
N PRO A 13 29.26 -15.26 -3.43
CA PRO A 13 30.47 -14.74 -2.83
C PRO A 13 30.33 -13.27 -2.38
N ASP A 14 29.49 -12.50 -3.06
CA ASP A 14 29.24 -11.10 -2.72
C ASP A 14 28.12 -10.89 -1.69
N PHE A 15 27.50 -11.96 -1.19
CA PHE A 15 26.46 -11.81 -0.19
C PHE A 15 27.04 -11.30 1.13
N ARG A 16 26.48 -10.21 1.66
CA ARG A 16 26.93 -9.55 2.90
C ARG A 16 25.98 -9.75 4.07
N GLY A 17 25.06 -10.70 3.96
CA GLY A 17 24.10 -11.03 5.02
C GLY A 17 22.80 -10.21 4.98
N VAL A 18 22.54 -9.42 3.93
CA VAL A 18 21.35 -8.59 3.84
C VAL A 18 20.52 -8.99 2.63
N ILE A 19 19.26 -9.34 2.87
CA ILE A 19 18.22 -9.47 1.85
C ILE A 19 17.43 -8.16 1.87
N SER A 20 17.53 -7.40 0.80
CA SER A 20 17.00 -6.03 0.72
C SER A 20 15.48 -5.95 0.59
N ASP A 21 14.85 -6.96 0.00
CA ASP A 21 13.40 -7.04 -0.13
C ASP A 21 12.92 -8.49 -0.20
N LEU A 22 12.02 -8.86 0.71
CA LEU A 22 11.25 -10.11 0.71
C LEU A 22 9.81 -9.82 0.27
N GLY A 23 9.65 -9.02 -0.74
CA GLY A 23 8.36 -8.57 -1.21
C GLY A 23 8.10 -8.94 -2.67
N GLY A 24 7.08 -8.33 -3.20
CA GLY A 24 6.62 -8.44 -4.58
C GLY A 24 5.75 -7.23 -4.89
N PRO A 25 4.98 -7.20 -5.99
CA PRO A 25 4.10 -6.09 -6.35
C PRO A 25 3.12 -5.71 -5.22
N THR A 26 2.73 -6.69 -4.40
CA THR A 26 2.03 -6.51 -3.13
C THR A 26 2.71 -7.38 -2.09
N ALA A 27 3.42 -6.75 -1.15
CA ALA A 27 4.31 -7.45 -0.22
C ALA A 27 3.60 -8.46 0.69
N ASN A 28 2.32 -8.26 1.00
CA ASN A 28 1.57 -9.05 1.98
C ASN A 28 0.39 -9.85 1.39
N MET A 29 0.56 -10.38 0.20
CA MET A 29 -0.41 -11.34 -0.40
C MET A 29 0.16 -12.77 -0.52
N TYR A 30 1.23 -13.07 0.18
CA TYR A 30 1.83 -14.40 0.14
C TYR A 30 0.87 -15.47 0.69
N ALA A 31 0.68 -16.53 -0.09
CA ALA A 31 -0.20 -17.66 0.22
C ALA A 31 -1.69 -17.30 0.44
N MET A 32 -2.10 -16.10 0.06
CA MET A 32 -3.53 -15.77 0.00
C MET A 32 -4.17 -16.40 -1.24
N GLY A 33 -5.32 -17.00 -1.08
CA GLY A 33 -6.05 -17.70 -2.13
C GLY A 33 -7.55 -17.40 -2.09
N CYS A 34 -8.27 -17.95 -3.06
CA CYS A 34 -9.73 -17.93 -3.06
C CYS A 34 -10.25 -19.25 -2.51
N GLY A 35 -11.05 -19.21 -1.45
CA GLY A 35 -11.67 -20.39 -0.84
C GLY A 35 -12.80 -21.01 -1.68
N ARG A 36 -13.12 -20.44 -2.86
CA ARG A 36 -14.08 -21.05 -3.79
C ARG A 36 -13.41 -22.20 -4.53
N ASN A 37 -14.16 -23.29 -4.67
CA ASN A 37 -13.67 -24.43 -5.45
C ASN A 37 -13.68 -24.15 -6.96
N ALA A 38 -12.91 -24.92 -7.72
CA ALA A 38 -12.81 -24.80 -9.18
C ALA A 38 -14.14 -25.04 -9.92
N ALA A 39 -15.09 -25.74 -9.30
CA ALA A 39 -16.40 -26.03 -9.88
C ALA A 39 -17.34 -24.81 -9.87
N SER A 40 -17.04 -23.78 -9.06
CA SER A 40 -17.81 -22.52 -9.02
C SER A 40 -16.89 -21.31 -9.10
N PRO A 41 -16.28 -21.03 -10.28
CA PRO A 41 -15.34 -19.95 -10.45
C PRO A 41 -16.03 -18.60 -10.24
N CYS A 42 -15.32 -17.68 -9.60
CA CYS A 42 -15.80 -16.32 -9.40
C CYS A 42 -15.86 -15.56 -10.73
N LYS A 43 -17.04 -15.07 -11.09
CA LYS A 43 -17.25 -14.25 -12.30
C LYS A 43 -16.88 -12.77 -12.10
N VAL A 44 -16.76 -12.31 -10.85
CA VAL A 44 -16.61 -10.88 -10.52
C VAL A 44 -15.13 -10.47 -10.47
N GLY A 45 -14.25 -11.31 -9.94
CA GLY A 45 -12.80 -11.03 -9.88
C GLY A 45 -12.40 -9.80 -9.03
N GLN A 46 -13.31 -9.27 -8.22
CA GLN A 46 -13.08 -8.10 -7.36
C GLN A 46 -12.90 -8.54 -5.89
N CYS A 47 -11.73 -9.12 -5.59
CA CYS A 47 -11.48 -9.70 -4.27
C CYS A 47 -11.21 -8.65 -3.17
N LEU A 48 -10.92 -7.41 -3.54
CA LEU A 48 -10.43 -6.38 -2.62
C LEU A 48 -11.25 -5.09 -2.68
N PHE A 49 -12.27 -5.02 -3.51
CA PHE A 49 -13.13 -3.84 -3.67
C PHE A 49 -14.59 -4.26 -3.93
N PRO A 50 -15.59 -3.57 -3.36
CA PRO A 50 -15.52 -2.39 -2.45
C PRO A 50 -14.97 -2.71 -1.06
N GLY A 51 -14.84 -3.95 -0.72
CA GLY A 51 -14.22 -4.47 0.50
C GLY A 51 -13.56 -5.81 0.24
N VAL A 52 -12.89 -6.36 1.24
CA VAL A 52 -12.27 -7.67 1.14
C VAL A 52 -13.35 -8.74 0.96
N CYS A 53 -13.27 -9.53 -0.11
CA CYS A 53 -14.22 -10.59 -0.42
C CYS A 53 -14.23 -11.64 0.70
N ALA A 54 -15.41 -12.05 1.15
CA ALA A 54 -15.56 -13.08 2.18
C ALA A 54 -14.98 -14.45 1.77
N SER A 55 -14.83 -14.71 0.46
CA SER A 55 -14.20 -15.93 -0.04
C SER A 55 -12.68 -15.80 -0.21
N LEU A 56 -12.10 -14.63 0.04
CA LEU A 56 -10.65 -14.46 0.04
C LEU A 56 -10.10 -14.99 1.36
N GLU A 57 -9.25 -15.99 1.27
CA GLU A 57 -8.52 -16.51 2.43
C GLU A 57 -7.43 -15.51 2.82
N THR A 58 -7.84 -14.49 3.58
CA THR A 58 -6.91 -13.52 4.14
C THR A 58 -6.24 -14.13 5.36
N GLY A 59 -4.93 -14.15 5.39
CA GLY A 59 -4.22 -14.63 6.58
C GLY A 59 -2.72 -14.45 6.44
N HIS A 60 -2.12 -13.72 7.36
CA HIS A 60 -0.69 -13.44 7.35
C HIS A 60 0.15 -14.52 8.05
N LYS A 61 -0.46 -15.59 8.58
CA LYS A 61 0.27 -16.64 9.31
C LYS A 61 1.41 -17.22 8.49
N ALA A 62 1.12 -17.67 7.27
CA ALA A 62 2.12 -18.29 6.39
C ALA A 62 3.28 -17.32 6.06
N GLN A 63 2.97 -16.04 5.91
CA GLN A 63 3.99 -15.02 5.64
C GLN A 63 4.83 -14.73 6.89
N ILE A 64 4.26 -14.68 8.06
CA ILE A 64 5.01 -14.56 9.34
C ILE A 64 5.99 -15.73 9.47
N GLU A 65 5.52 -16.95 9.22
CA GLU A 65 6.36 -18.15 9.27
C GLU A 65 7.50 -18.11 8.25
N LEU A 66 7.21 -17.67 7.02
CA LEU A 66 8.22 -17.47 5.97
C LEU A 66 9.28 -16.44 6.37
N LEU A 67 8.86 -15.28 6.86
CA LEU A 67 9.76 -14.20 7.29
C LEU A 67 10.68 -14.66 8.43
N ARG A 68 10.13 -15.38 9.41
CA ARG A 68 10.89 -15.97 10.53
C ARG A 68 11.88 -17.03 10.04
N ALA A 69 11.44 -17.92 9.16
CA ALA A 69 12.30 -18.96 8.58
C ALA A 69 13.49 -18.35 7.83
N ILE A 70 13.26 -17.33 6.99
CA ILE A 70 14.36 -16.68 6.27
C ILE A 70 15.29 -15.94 7.21
N ARG A 71 14.77 -15.22 8.19
CA ARG A 71 15.58 -14.51 9.19
C ARG A 71 16.48 -15.46 10.01
N SER A 72 16.04 -16.70 10.19
CA SER A 72 16.77 -17.72 10.96
C SER A 72 17.80 -18.49 10.13
N LEU A 73 17.89 -18.26 8.81
CA LEU A 73 18.89 -18.94 7.98
C LEU A 73 20.32 -18.51 8.36
N PRO A 74 21.25 -19.46 8.51
CA PRO A 74 22.66 -19.15 8.75
C PRO A 74 23.19 -18.22 7.63
N GLY A 75 23.86 -17.13 8.04
CA GLY A 75 24.40 -16.13 7.11
C GLY A 75 23.45 -14.95 6.83
N VAL A 76 22.17 -15.00 7.18
CA VAL A 76 21.25 -13.87 7.10
C VAL A 76 21.36 -13.02 8.36
N LYS A 77 21.84 -11.80 8.22
CA LYS A 77 21.89 -10.79 9.29
C LYS A 77 20.64 -9.93 9.32
N LYS A 78 20.11 -9.58 8.16
CA LYS A 78 18.89 -8.77 7.97
C LYS A 78 18.13 -9.25 6.74
N ALA A 79 16.80 -9.23 6.85
CA ALA A 79 15.90 -9.50 5.75
C ALA A 79 14.76 -8.49 5.81
N PHE A 80 14.67 -7.60 4.85
CA PHE A 80 13.72 -6.50 4.84
C PHE A 80 12.53 -6.77 3.94
N VAL A 81 11.41 -6.11 4.22
CA VAL A 81 10.25 -5.95 3.35
C VAL A 81 10.22 -4.48 2.93
N ALA A 82 10.72 -4.21 1.72
CA ALA A 82 10.83 -2.87 1.16
C ALA A 82 9.74 -2.55 0.13
N SER A 83 9.06 -3.58 -0.38
CA SER A 83 7.90 -3.46 -1.26
C SER A 83 6.67 -2.95 -0.51
N GLY A 84 5.69 -2.41 -1.26
CA GLY A 84 4.48 -1.83 -0.67
C GLY A 84 3.59 -2.85 0.02
N VAL A 85 3.19 -2.53 1.25
CA VAL A 85 2.25 -3.33 2.04
C VAL A 85 0.83 -2.80 1.85
N ARG A 86 -0.12 -3.68 1.62
CA ARG A 86 -1.54 -3.37 1.61
C ARG A 86 -2.06 -3.28 3.05
N HIS A 87 -2.25 -2.07 3.50
CA HIS A 87 -2.74 -1.76 4.84
C HIS A 87 -4.16 -2.32 5.10
N ASP A 88 -5.02 -2.31 4.07
CA ASP A 88 -6.37 -2.84 4.11
C ASP A 88 -6.40 -4.36 4.41
N LEU A 89 -5.50 -5.14 3.82
CA LEU A 89 -5.39 -6.57 4.11
C LEU A 89 -4.89 -6.85 5.53
N VAL A 90 -3.96 -6.04 6.02
CA VAL A 90 -3.50 -6.16 7.42
C VAL A 90 -4.65 -5.91 8.39
N MET A 91 -5.46 -4.89 8.14
CA MET A 91 -6.61 -4.55 9.00
C MET A 91 -7.77 -5.52 8.86
N ALA A 92 -7.93 -6.17 7.71
CA ALA A 92 -8.94 -7.19 7.47
C ALA A 92 -8.62 -8.54 8.15
N ASP A 93 -7.35 -8.82 8.46
CA ASP A 93 -6.94 -10.04 9.14
C ASP A 93 -7.01 -9.87 10.66
N ALA A 94 -8.18 -10.09 11.22
CA ALA A 94 -8.42 -9.96 12.66
C ALA A 94 -7.55 -10.88 13.53
N LYS A 95 -7.06 -12.00 12.98
CA LYS A 95 -6.30 -13.00 13.73
C LYS A 95 -4.79 -12.76 13.72
N TYR A 96 -4.23 -12.43 12.58
CA TYR A 96 -2.78 -12.35 12.41
C TYR A 96 -2.27 -10.98 11.90
N GLY A 97 -3.15 -10.05 11.54
CA GLY A 97 -2.77 -8.77 10.96
C GLY A 97 -1.88 -7.94 11.88
N GLU A 98 -2.24 -7.79 13.16
CA GLU A 98 -1.42 -7.08 14.14
C GLU A 98 -0.10 -7.84 14.40
N CYS A 99 -0.14 -9.16 14.52
CA CYS A 99 1.07 -9.98 14.69
C CYS A 99 2.03 -9.85 13.50
N TYR A 100 1.50 -9.80 12.28
CA TYR A 100 2.27 -9.58 11.07
C TYR A 100 2.95 -8.21 11.08
N LEU A 101 2.18 -7.15 11.36
CA LEU A 101 2.74 -5.82 11.43
C LEU A 101 3.79 -5.68 12.53
N GLU A 102 3.57 -6.32 13.68
CA GLU A 102 4.55 -6.36 14.76
C GLU A 102 5.84 -7.08 14.36
N GLU A 103 5.76 -8.21 13.65
CA GLU A 103 6.93 -8.92 13.10
C GLU A 103 7.72 -8.02 12.13
N LEU A 104 6.99 -7.29 11.25
CA LEU A 104 7.63 -6.33 10.34
C LEU A 104 8.35 -5.22 11.09
N VAL A 105 7.69 -4.57 12.04
CA VAL A 105 8.26 -3.48 12.86
C VAL A 105 9.50 -3.94 13.61
N LYS A 106 9.47 -5.12 14.17
CA LYS A 106 10.59 -5.65 14.95
C LYS A 106 11.82 -5.96 14.10
N HIS A 107 11.63 -6.54 12.92
CA HIS A 107 12.69 -7.27 12.24
C HIS A 107 12.90 -6.91 10.77
N HIS A 108 11.85 -6.42 10.07
CA HIS A 108 11.83 -6.38 8.61
C HIS A 108 11.69 -4.97 8.02
N ILE A 109 11.70 -3.91 8.83
CA ILE A 109 11.66 -2.52 8.38
C ILE A 109 13.01 -1.87 8.69
N SER A 110 13.67 -1.34 7.66
CA SER A 110 14.99 -0.69 7.79
C SER A 110 14.93 0.75 8.34
N GLY A 111 13.77 1.39 8.32
CA GLY A 111 13.52 2.76 8.76
C GLY A 111 12.22 3.32 8.19
N GLN A 112 11.82 2.89 7.01
CA GLN A 112 10.57 3.28 6.38
C GLN A 112 9.78 2.07 5.89
N MET A 113 8.46 2.16 5.99
CA MET A 113 7.52 1.20 5.44
C MET A 113 6.66 1.88 4.39
N LYS A 114 6.55 1.27 3.22
CA LYS A 114 5.78 1.81 2.09
C LYS A 114 4.37 1.24 2.08
N ILE A 115 3.40 2.11 1.95
CA ILE A 115 2.00 1.76 1.71
C ILE A 115 1.45 2.60 0.55
N ALA A 116 0.43 2.10 -0.14
CA ALA A 116 -0.12 2.72 -1.33
C ALA A 116 -1.62 3.01 -1.17
N PRO A 117 -2.01 4.04 -0.39
CA PRO A 117 -3.40 4.49 -0.33
C PRO A 117 -3.86 5.11 -1.65
N GLU A 118 -2.96 5.65 -2.45
CA GLU A 118 -3.13 6.28 -3.76
C GLU A 118 -3.87 7.62 -3.71
N HIS A 119 -5.03 7.70 -3.04
CA HIS A 119 -5.88 8.90 -2.97
C HIS A 119 -6.69 8.92 -1.67
N THR A 120 -7.48 10.00 -1.45
CA THR A 120 -8.37 10.15 -0.30
C THR A 120 -9.81 10.46 -0.69
N SER A 121 -10.06 11.03 -1.87
CA SER A 121 -11.41 11.23 -2.40
C SER A 121 -12.08 9.87 -2.64
N VAL A 122 -13.21 9.61 -1.97
CA VAL A 122 -13.98 8.36 -2.09
C VAL A 122 -14.31 8.09 -3.55
N ARG A 123 -14.77 9.11 -4.29
CA ARG A 123 -15.11 9.01 -5.71
C ARG A 123 -13.92 8.54 -6.56
N VAL A 124 -12.72 9.04 -6.29
CA VAL A 124 -11.51 8.64 -7.01
C VAL A 124 -11.06 7.23 -6.60
N LEU A 125 -11.13 6.90 -5.32
CA LEU A 125 -10.83 5.56 -4.80
C LEU A 125 -11.78 4.50 -5.38
N ASP A 126 -13.06 4.80 -5.51
CA ASP A 126 -14.04 3.91 -6.16
C ASP A 126 -13.67 3.61 -7.61
N LEU A 127 -13.27 4.62 -8.38
CA LEU A 127 -12.79 4.43 -9.75
C LEU A 127 -11.47 3.65 -9.80
N MET A 128 -10.61 3.79 -8.80
CA MET A 128 -9.40 2.98 -8.66
C MET A 128 -9.67 1.55 -8.21
N GLY A 129 -10.85 1.26 -7.67
CA GLY A 129 -11.18 -0.02 -7.02
C GLY A 129 -10.42 -0.20 -5.71
N LYS A 130 -10.31 0.86 -4.90
CA LYS A 130 -9.62 0.87 -3.61
C LYS A 130 -10.57 1.21 -2.46
N PRO A 131 -10.32 0.66 -1.25
CA PRO A 131 -11.14 0.97 -0.08
C PRO A 131 -10.94 2.42 0.40
N GLY A 132 -11.87 2.88 1.23
CA GLY A 132 -11.83 4.21 1.84
C GLY A 132 -10.71 4.42 2.87
N ASN A 133 -10.68 5.61 3.46
CA ASN A 133 -9.57 6.09 4.30
C ASN A 133 -9.64 5.66 5.78
N GLU A 134 -10.79 5.17 6.26
CA GLU A 134 -10.93 4.77 7.68
C GLU A 134 -9.90 3.70 8.06
N CYS A 135 -9.71 2.74 7.16
CA CYS A 135 -8.71 1.70 7.31
C CYS A 135 -7.27 2.24 7.35
N LEU A 136 -6.97 3.28 6.59
CA LEU A 136 -5.65 3.90 6.54
C LEU A 136 -5.27 4.57 7.87
N ILE A 137 -6.19 5.30 8.50
CA ILE A 137 -5.94 5.97 9.78
C ILE A 137 -5.72 4.93 10.88
N ALA A 138 -6.61 3.93 10.97
CA ALA A 138 -6.47 2.86 11.95
C ALA A 138 -5.13 2.10 11.80
N PHE A 139 -4.72 1.80 10.57
CA PHE A 139 -3.43 1.19 10.28
C PHE A 139 -2.26 2.09 10.70
N LYS A 140 -2.30 3.39 10.39
CA LYS A 140 -1.27 4.36 10.78
C LYS A 140 -1.10 4.37 12.32
N ASP A 141 -2.21 4.42 13.04
CA ASP A 141 -2.18 4.48 14.51
C ASP A 141 -1.63 3.17 15.11
N LEU A 142 -2.02 2.01 14.55
CA LEU A 142 -1.47 0.71 14.91
C LEU A 142 0.05 0.65 14.64
N PHE A 143 0.50 1.08 13.46
CA PHE A 143 1.92 1.09 13.10
C PHE A 143 2.75 1.92 14.09
N TYR A 144 2.33 3.14 14.40
CA TYR A 144 3.07 4.00 15.32
C TYR A 144 2.97 3.53 16.78
N ARG A 145 1.88 2.88 17.17
CA ARG A 145 1.77 2.22 18.49
C ARG A 145 2.81 1.11 18.62
N LEU A 146 2.91 0.23 17.63
CA LEU A 146 3.89 -0.87 17.62
C LEU A 146 5.34 -0.35 17.52
N THR A 147 5.59 0.66 16.71
CA THR A 147 6.91 1.29 16.58
C THR A 147 7.38 1.86 17.93
N ARG A 148 6.50 2.55 18.66
CA ARG A 148 6.79 3.03 20.02
C ARG A 148 7.00 1.89 21.02
N LYS A 149 6.12 0.88 20.99
CA LYS A 149 6.22 -0.32 21.85
C LYS A 149 7.60 -0.98 21.76
N HIS A 150 8.18 -1.00 20.56
CA HIS A 150 9.48 -1.66 20.32
C HIS A 150 10.67 -0.68 20.25
N GLY A 151 10.50 0.57 20.66
CA GLY A 151 11.56 1.56 20.67
C GLY A 151 12.20 1.83 19.30
N LYS A 152 11.44 1.64 18.21
CA LYS A 152 11.94 1.83 16.85
C LYS A 152 11.73 3.27 16.37
N LYS A 153 12.65 3.76 15.54
CA LYS A 153 12.52 5.04 14.83
C LYS A 153 12.17 4.76 13.37
N GLN A 154 10.90 4.47 13.13
CA GLN A 154 10.39 4.10 11.81
C GLN A 154 9.23 5.01 11.40
N PHE A 155 9.02 5.17 10.10
CA PHE A 155 7.95 6.01 9.57
C PHE A 155 7.28 5.37 8.35
N LEU A 156 6.05 5.80 8.07
CA LEU A 156 5.31 5.41 6.87
C LEU A 156 5.63 6.33 5.71
N THR A 157 5.79 5.74 4.54
CA THR A 157 5.88 6.45 3.26
C THR A 157 4.64 6.10 2.43
N TYR A 158 3.97 7.13 1.93
CA TYR A 158 2.71 7.01 1.22
C TYR A 158 2.93 7.19 -0.28
N TYR A 159 2.57 6.19 -1.08
CA TYR A 159 2.44 6.35 -2.53
C TYR A 159 1.08 6.97 -2.84
N LEU A 160 1.12 8.11 -3.49
CA LEU A 160 -0.06 8.86 -3.89
C LEU A 160 -0.05 9.08 -5.41
N MET A 161 -1.24 9.18 -5.99
CA MET A 161 -1.41 9.29 -7.44
C MET A 161 -2.17 10.55 -7.80
N ALA A 162 -1.64 11.28 -8.79
CA ALA A 162 -2.28 12.42 -9.42
C ALA A 162 -2.83 12.04 -10.79
N ALA A 163 -3.85 12.74 -11.24
CA ALA A 163 -4.43 12.65 -12.57
C ALA A 163 -4.94 11.25 -12.97
N HIS A 164 -5.39 10.45 -12.01
CA HIS A 164 -6.17 9.25 -12.31
C HIS A 164 -7.51 9.66 -12.99
N PRO A 165 -8.06 8.85 -13.90
CA PRO A 165 -9.41 9.10 -14.39
C PRO A 165 -10.41 9.39 -13.26
N GLY A 166 -11.14 10.48 -13.38
CA GLY A 166 -12.04 11.00 -12.36
C GLY A 166 -11.40 11.99 -11.37
N CYS A 167 -10.08 12.11 -11.29
CA CYS A 167 -9.40 13.00 -10.36
C CYS A 167 -9.33 14.44 -10.92
N THR A 168 -9.86 15.39 -10.16
CA THR A 168 -9.81 16.84 -10.45
C THR A 168 -8.73 17.54 -9.63
N LEU A 169 -8.49 18.82 -9.89
CA LEU A 169 -7.58 19.62 -9.10
C LEU A 169 -8.07 19.79 -7.66
N ASP A 170 -9.39 19.88 -7.45
CA ASP A 170 -9.99 20.01 -6.13
C ASP A 170 -9.80 18.75 -5.29
N ASP A 171 -9.90 17.55 -5.91
CA ASP A 171 -9.57 16.28 -5.26
C ASP A 171 -8.10 16.27 -4.80
N MET A 172 -7.18 16.84 -5.58
CA MET A 172 -5.77 16.94 -5.21
C MET A 172 -5.54 17.91 -4.06
N GLN A 173 -6.30 19.01 -3.98
CA GLN A 173 -6.26 19.93 -2.85
C GLN A 173 -6.79 19.29 -1.56
N GLU A 174 -7.87 18.50 -1.66
CA GLU A 174 -8.40 17.71 -0.55
C GLU A 174 -7.38 16.69 -0.06
N LEU A 175 -6.77 15.94 -0.99
CA LEU A 175 -5.69 14.99 -0.69
C LEU A 175 -4.51 15.69 0.00
N LYS A 176 -4.14 16.91 -0.43
CA LYS A 176 -3.09 17.70 0.22
C LYS A 176 -3.45 18.06 1.66
N ARG A 177 -4.67 18.53 1.88
CA ARG A 177 -5.16 18.84 3.24
C ARG A 177 -5.09 17.61 4.13
N PHE A 178 -5.62 16.47 3.65
CA PHE A 178 -5.58 15.21 4.39
C PHE A 178 -4.15 14.74 4.69
N ALA A 179 -3.24 14.79 3.71
CA ALA A 179 -1.85 14.40 3.92
C ALA A 179 -1.18 15.26 4.99
N THR A 180 -1.50 16.54 5.04
CA THR A 180 -0.91 17.48 6.00
C THR A 180 -1.53 17.33 7.40
N SER A 181 -2.87 17.25 7.51
CA SER A 181 -3.59 17.20 8.80
C SER A 181 -3.55 15.81 9.42
N GLU A 182 -3.95 14.79 8.66
CA GLU A 182 -4.15 13.43 9.18
C GLU A 182 -2.87 12.58 9.11
N LEU A 183 -2.19 12.59 7.95
CA LEU A 183 -0.97 11.79 7.80
C LEU A 183 0.27 12.51 8.34
N ARG A 184 0.19 13.83 8.55
CA ARG A 184 1.27 14.69 9.02
C ARG A 184 2.54 14.54 8.20
N THR A 185 2.37 14.53 6.89
CA THR A 185 3.47 14.36 5.94
C THR A 185 3.37 15.36 4.79
N ASN A 186 4.50 15.71 4.22
CA ASN A 186 4.58 16.32 2.91
C ASN A 186 4.94 15.21 1.91
N PRO A 187 4.01 14.77 1.06
CA PRO A 187 4.28 13.67 0.16
C PRO A 187 5.39 14.00 -0.84
N GLU A 188 6.36 13.10 -0.94
CA GLU A 188 7.44 13.20 -1.93
C GLU A 188 7.25 12.22 -3.08
N GLN A 189 6.61 11.08 -2.81
CA GLN A 189 6.38 10.02 -3.79
C GLN A 189 4.97 10.14 -4.37
N VAL A 190 4.82 11.04 -5.33
CA VAL A 190 3.57 11.25 -6.07
C VAL A 190 3.78 10.85 -7.52
N GLN A 191 2.99 9.90 -7.98
CA GLN A 191 3.01 9.50 -9.39
C GLN A 191 1.89 10.17 -10.16
N ILE A 192 2.19 10.60 -11.39
CA ILE A 192 1.15 10.96 -12.35
C ILE A 192 0.66 9.66 -12.99
N PHE A 193 -0.65 9.46 -13.00
CA PHE A 193 -1.25 8.29 -13.62
C PHE A 193 -0.73 8.06 -15.04
N THR A 194 -0.33 6.83 -15.32
CA THR A 194 0.08 6.37 -16.65
C THR A 194 -0.78 5.17 -17.03
N PRO A 195 -1.51 5.21 -18.14
CA PRO A 195 -2.35 4.10 -18.55
C PRO A 195 -1.48 2.87 -18.89
N LEU A 196 -1.73 1.78 -18.19
CA LEU A 196 -1.09 0.50 -18.45
C LEU A 196 -2.05 -0.42 -19.22
N PRO A 197 -1.59 -1.12 -20.24
CA PRO A 197 -2.42 -2.05 -21.01
C PRO A 197 -3.20 -3.02 -20.12
N SER A 198 -4.41 -3.39 -20.55
CA SER A 198 -5.28 -4.37 -19.89
C SER A 198 -5.76 -3.96 -18.48
N THR A 199 -5.64 -2.70 -18.10
CA THR A 199 -6.21 -2.19 -16.84
C THR A 199 -7.52 -1.44 -17.03
N ARG A 200 -8.43 -1.53 -16.04
CA ARG A 200 -9.67 -0.74 -16.04
C ARG A 200 -9.39 0.77 -16.10
N SER A 201 -8.38 1.23 -15.38
CA SER A 201 -7.99 2.65 -15.38
C SER A 201 -7.52 3.12 -16.77
N ALA A 202 -6.82 2.27 -17.53
CA ALA A 202 -6.45 2.59 -18.91
C ALA A 202 -7.69 2.69 -19.82
N ALA A 203 -8.64 1.77 -19.69
CA ALA A 203 -9.90 1.82 -20.42
C ALA A 203 -10.67 3.11 -20.10
N MET A 204 -10.82 3.48 -18.85
CA MET A 204 -11.42 4.74 -18.41
C MET A 204 -10.69 5.96 -18.99
N TYR A 205 -9.36 5.95 -18.98
CA TYR A 205 -8.53 7.04 -19.51
C TYR A 205 -8.78 7.28 -21.00
N HIS A 206 -8.90 6.22 -21.78
CA HIS A 206 -9.14 6.31 -23.22
C HIS A 206 -10.61 6.65 -23.54
N ALA A 207 -11.54 5.97 -22.90
CA ALA A 207 -12.97 6.11 -23.18
C ALA A 207 -13.62 7.36 -22.56
N GLY A 208 -13.05 7.93 -21.49
CA GLY A 208 -13.68 8.99 -20.72
C GLY A 208 -14.98 8.56 -20.04
N LYS A 209 -15.09 7.27 -19.72
CA LYS A 209 -16.29 6.67 -19.10
C LYS A 209 -15.90 5.84 -17.87
N ASP A 210 -16.87 5.68 -16.97
CA ASP A 210 -16.73 4.82 -15.79
C ASP A 210 -16.45 3.35 -16.16
N PRO A 211 -16.08 2.48 -15.19
CA PRO A 211 -15.77 1.08 -15.48
C PRO A 211 -16.90 0.28 -16.10
N CYS A 212 -18.16 0.76 -15.95
CA CYS A 212 -19.35 0.14 -16.56
C CYS A 212 -19.67 0.68 -17.94
N GLY A 213 -18.95 1.73 -18.39
CA GLY A 213 -19.18 2.39 -19.67
C GLY A 213 -20.45 3.25 -19.76
N LYS A 214 -21.11 3.49 -18.61
CA LYS A 214 -22.44 4.17 -18.55
C LYS A 214 -22.32 5.67 -18.38
N HIS A 215 -21.42 6.14 -17.54
CA HIS A 215 -21.32 7.56 -17.18
C HIS A 215 -20.01 8.15 -17.67
N HIS A 216 -20.07 9.39 -18.17
CA HIS A 216 -18.86 10.14 -18.48
C HIS A 216 -18.16 10.54 -17.20
N ILE A 217 -16.83 10.44 -17.20
CA ILE A 217 -15.95 10.86 -16.10
C ILE A 217 -14.94 11.87 -16.63
N PHE A 218 -14.50 12.76 -15.75
CA PHE A 218 -13.41 13.68 -16.05
C PHE A 218 -12.11 12.91 -16.27
N VAL A 219 -11.38 13.25 -17.31
CA VAL A 219 -10.04 12.69 -17.57
C VAL A 219 -9.11 13.82 -17.99
N GLU A 220 -8.13 14.13 -17.16
CA GLU A 220 -7.12 15.11 -17.51
C GLU A 220 -6.10 14.51 -18.46
N LYS A 221 -6.07 15.02 -19.70
CA LYS A 221 -5.13 14.59 -20.76
C LYS A 221 -4.01 15.59 -21.02
N ASP A 222 -4.20 16.85 -20.62
CA ASP A 222 -3.18 17.87 -20.78
C ASP A 222 -2.00 17.64 -19.86
N ARG A 223 -0.80 17.65 -20.41
CA ARG A 223 0.44 17.35 -19.66
C ARG A 223 0.72 18.37 -18.56
N LEU A 224 0.48 19.64 -18.81
CA LEU A 224 0.76 20.71 -17.86
C LEU A 224 -0.23 20.65 -16.69
N HIS A 225 -1.53 20.41 -16.98
CA HIS A 225 -2.54 20.26 -15.94
C HIS A 225 -2.32 19.00 -15.08
N ARG A 226 -1.89 17.90 -15.68
CA ARG A 226 -1.49 16.69 -14.92
C ARG A 226 -0.30 16.97 -14.00
N GLN A 227 0.68 17.71 -14.50
CA GLN A 227 1.83 18.14 -13.67
C GLN A 227 1.36 19.07 -12.54
N ARG A 228 0.47 20.03 -12.82
CA ARG A 228 -0.11 20.92 -11.81
C ARG A 228 -0.83 20.17 -10.70
N GLN A 229 -1.56 19.10 -11.03
CA GLN A 229 -2.18 18.22 -10.02
C GLN A 229 -1.11 17.61 -9.09
N LYS A 230 -0.01 17.11 -9.64
CA LYS A 230 1.12 16.60 -8.84
C LYS A 230 1.75 17.69 -7.98
N ASP A 231 1.97 18.88 -8.53
CA ASP A 231 2.64 19.99 -7.85
C ASP A 231 1.85 20.47 -6.63
N VAL A 232 0.52 20.42 -6.66
CA VAL A 232 -0.34 20.69 -5.48
C VAL A 232 0.08 19.81 -4.30
N LEU A 233 0.33 18.53 -4.52
CA LEU A 233 0.71 17.60 -3.44
C LEU A 233 2.14 17.81 -2.96
N THR A 234 3.06 18.05 -3.88
CA THR A 234 4.50 18.16 -3.55
C THR A 234 4.88 19.52 -2.97
N ALA A 235 4.03 20.55 -3.12
CA ALA A 235 4.24 21.84 -2.49
C ALA A 235 4.38 21.69 -0.97
N ARG A 236 5.44 22.26 -0.37
CA ARG A 236 5.66 22.18 1.07
C ARG A 236 4.59 22.95 1.82
N ALA A 237 3.89 22.30 2.73
CA ALA A 237 2.97 22.91 3.68
C ALA A 237 3.59 22.94 5.08
N ALA A 238 3.23 23.94 5.89
CA ALA A 238 3.61 23.95 7.29
C ALA A 238 2.87 22.82 8.04
N ILE A 239 3.61 21.81 8.47
CA ILE A 239 3.09 20.75 9.31
C ILE A 239 3.13 21.25 10.76
N GLY A 240 1.96 21.47 11.37
CA GLY A 240 1.86 21.90 12.77
C GLY A 240 2.58 20.94 13.70
N LYS A 241 3.28 21.48 14.71
CA LYS A 241 3.87 20.67 15.78
C LYS A 241 2.75 19.87 16.47
N PRO A 242 3.02 18.61 16.87
CA PRO A 242 2.04 17.82 17.60
C PRO A 242 1.60 18.61 18.85
N ARG A 243 0.27 18.79 19.02
CA ARG A 243 -0.27 19.30 20.28
C ARG A 243 0.16 18.32 21.37
N ARG A 244 1.00 18.76 22.30
CA ARG A 244 1.24 17.99 23.53
C ARG A 244 -0.12 17.82 24.22
N PRO A 245 -0.50 16.62 24.66
CA PRO A 245 -1.64 16.49 25.54
C PRO A 245 -1.41 17.41 26.74
N LYS A 246 -2.41 18.22 27.09
CA LYS A 246 -2.37 18.97 28.35
C LYS A 246 -2.34 17.97 29.51
N PRO A 247 -1.60 18.25 30.56
CA PRO A 247 -1.50 17.41 31.74
C PRO A 247 -2.86 17.15 32.37
#